data_f18458f7c9422ddf9bde506d879bf4c0
#
_entry.id   f18458f7c9422ddf9bde506d879bf4c0
#
_cell.length_a   1.000
_cell.length_b   1.000
_cell.length_c   1.000
_cell.angle_alpha   90.00
_cell.angle_beta   90.00
_cell.angle_gamma   90.00
#
_symmetry.space_group_name_H-M   'P 1'
#
loop_
_entity.id
_entity.type
_entity.pdbx_description
1 polymer ?
#
loop_
_entity_poly.entity_id
_entity_poly.type
_entity_poly.pdbx_seq_one_letter_code
_entity_poly.pdbx_strand_id
1 'polypeptide(L)'
;MITRDADAFVALARGSRPDFGPATARAAFLVTPEGFARAEESALDNRYMAHAAGYDCERALAEHRALQRALAADVPVFTFPGDPAAPDAVFANNVFASMRPDAATHPGAAPRLVIGRMRHPVRRREAQRPDIRAFFRDLAGTSEVDLSQQPHPCELTGSIVIDRARGLGYCGLSERCDEPGARLMHEAFGLRATLLFDLAPGEYHANVVLAVLAGRALLASPSGFADPRVASAIATLYADAVWLDPRQQAAFAANAIALSPRRVWMSGIAAASLGPDQRQALARAGFELAHMPLGAIEAGGGSLRCCVAEVF
;
A
#
# COMPACT_ATOMS: atom_id res chain seq x y z
N MET A 1 -19.85 3.49 -5.00
CA MET A 1 -19.67 4.20 -6.30
C MET A 1 -18.26 3.98 -6.80
N ILE A 2 -18.07 3.75 -8.09
CA ILE A 2 -16.74 3.74 -8.72
C ILE A 2 -16.77 4.71 -9.91
N THR A 3 -15.80 5.63 -10.01
CA THR A 3 -15.85 6.74 -11.00
C THR A 3 -14.46 7.24 -11.37
N ARG A 4 -14.32 7.80 -12.57
CA ARG A 4 -13.15 8.60 -13.00
C ARG A 4 -13.37 10.11 -12.81
N ASP A 5 -14.60 10.52 -12.49
CA ASP A 5 -14.94 11.92 -12.23
C ASP A 5 -14.51 12.30 -10.81
N ALA A 6 -13.46 13.11 -10.72
CA ALA A 6 -12.89 13.54 -9.44
C ALA A 6 -13.85 14.48 -8.67
N ASP A 7 -14.61 15.31 -9.35
CA ASP A 7 -15.55 16.25 -8.70
C ASP A 7 -16.73 15.49 -8.12
N ALA A 8 -17.31 14.55 -8.86
CA ALA A 8 -18.37 13.69 -8.38
C ALA A 8 -17.91 12.83 -7.18
N PHE A 9 -16.66 12.32 -7.24
CA PHE A 9 -16.07 11.58 -6.14
C PHE A 9 -15.90 12.45 -4.89
N VAL A 10 -15.32 13.66 -5.03
CA VAL A 10 -15.10 14.59 -3.92
C VAL A 10 -16.42 15.03 -3.29
N ALA A 11 -17.46 15.29 -4.10
CA ALA A 11 -18.77 15.64 -3.59
C ALA A 11 -19.35 14.54 -2.68
N LEU A 12 -19.25 13.27 -3.09
CA LEU A 12 -19.66 12.12 -2.26
C LEU A 12 -18.76 11.96 -1.03
N ALA A 13 -17.44 12.05 -1.21
CA ALA A 13 -16.46 11.82 -0.15
C ALA A 13 -16.58 12.82 1.00
N ARG A 14 -16.94 14.08 0.73
CA ARG A 14 -17.22 15.10 1.76
C ARG A 14 -18.41 14.75 2.65
N GLY A 15 -19.39 14.01 2.14
CA GLY A 15 -20.51 13.47 2.92
C GLY A 15 -20.20 12.18 3.68
N SER A 16 -19.06 11.53 3.41
CA SER A 16 -18.69 10.28 4.02
C SER A 16 -18.12 10.49 5.42
N ARG A 17 -18.77 9.89 6.43
CA ARG A 17 -18.30 9.94 7.83
C ARG A 17 -17.16 8.94 8.05
N PRO A 18 -16.27 9.18 9.06
CA PRO A 18 -15.19 8.27 9.42
C PRO A 18 -15.68 7.12 10.33
N ASP A 19 -16.73 6.44 9.90
CA ASP A 19 -17.43 5.35 10.61
C ASP A 19 -17.40 4.03 9.82
N PHE A 20 -16.62 3.95 8.75
CA PHE A 20 -16.49 2.75 7.93
C PHE A 20 -15.68 1.65 8.66
N GLY A 21 -14.56 2.02 9.27
CA GLY A 21 -13.70 1.10 9.99
C GLY A 21 -12.59 1.83 10.76
N PRO A 22 -11.73 1.07 11.45
CA PRO A 22 -10.58 1.66 12.12
C PRO A 22 -9.63 2.28 11.10
N ALA A 23 -9.13 3.49 11.40
CA ALA A 23 -8.23 4.23 10.52
C ALA A 23 -6.84 3.59 10.40
N THR A 24 -6.44 2.79 11.41
CA THR A 24 -5.16 2.06 11.47
C THR A 24 -5.39 0.59 11.76
N ALA A 25 -4.46 -0.24 11.29
CA ALA A 25 -4.50 -1.68 11.48
C ALA A 25 -4.29 -2.06 12.96
N ARG A 26 -4.82 -3.21 13.38
CA ARG A 26 -4.58 -3.81 14.70
C ARG A 26 -3.32 -4.65 14.79
N ALA A 27 -2.79 -5.07 13.64
CA ALA A 27 -1.54 -5.83 13.50
C ALA A 27 -1.01 -5.64 12.07
N ALA A 28 0.21 -6.09 11.84
CA ALA A 28 0.79 -6.18 10.51
C ALA A 28 1.44 -7.54 10.30
N PHE A 29 1.59 -7.97 9.05
CA PHE A 29 2.47 -9.08 8.74
C PHE A 29 3.46 -8.71 7.63
N LEU A 30 4.58 -9.39 7.66
CA LEU A 30 5.69 -9.26 6.75
C LEU A 30 6.04 -10.64 6.18
N VAL A 31 6.67 -10.65 5.01
CA VAL A 31 7.29 -11.86 4.44
C VAL A 31 8.78 -11.61 4.32
N THR A 32 9.60 -12.54 4.85
CA THR A 32 11.05 -12.38 4.86
C THR A 32 11.62 -12.46 3.44
N PRO A 33 12.69 -11.70 3.12
CA PRO A 33 13.26 -11.65 1.77
C PRO A 33 14.23 -12.81 1.47
N GLU A 34 13.89 -14.06 1.80
CA GLU A 34 14.65 -15.22 1.35
C GLU A 34 14.61 -15.29 -0.19
N GLY A 35 15.79 -15.42 -0.80
CA GLY A 35 15.92 -15.43 -2.26
C GLY A 35 15.72 -14.08 -2.93
N PHE A 36 15.76 -12.98 -2.16
CA PHE A 36 15.62 -11.62 -2.69
C PHE A 36 16.65 -11.37 -3.80
N ALA A 37 16.15 -11.14 -5.00
CA ALA A 37 16.93 -10.95 -6.20
C ALA A 37 16.15 -10.10 -7.21
N ARG A 38 16.78 -9.70 -8.30
CA ARG A 38 16.08 -9.01 -9.38
C ARG A 38 15.10 -9.97 -10.05
N ALA A 39 13.82 -9.60 -10.00
CA ALA A 39 12.78 -10.25 -10.76
C ALA A 39 12.69 -9.59 -12.14
N GLU A 40 13.26 -10.23 -13.18
CA GLU A 40 13.34 -9.64 -14.52
C GLU A 40 11.97 -9.29 -15.11
N GLU A 41 10.95 -10.12 -14.86
CA GLU A 41 9.58 -9.82 -15.29
C GLU A 41 9.04 -8.55 -14.61
N SER A 42 9.24 -8.40 -13.30
CA SER A 42 8.79 -7.23 -12.53
C SER A 42 9.53 -5.95 -12.93
N ALA A 43 10.77 -6.08 -13.38
CA ALA A 43 11.59 -4.95 -13.82
C ALA A 43 11.14 -4.35 -15.15
N LEU A 44 10.31 -5.04 -15.93
CA LEU A 44 9.84 -4.56 -17.23
C LEU A 44 8.97 -3.30 -17.12
N ASP A 45 8.22 -3.17 -16.04
CA ASP A 45 7.28 -2.06 -15.81
C ASP A 45 7.52 -1.31 -14.49
N ASN A 46 8.67 -1.58 -13.82
CA ASN A 46 9.06 -0.92 -12.58
C ASN A 46 10.37 -0.14 -12.74
N ARG A 47 10.24 1.14 -13.07
CA ARG A 47 11.39 2.03 -13.30
C ARG A 47 12.34 2.14 -12.10
N TYR A 48 11.87 1.89 -10.89
CA TYR A 48 12.66 1.97 -9.66
C TYR A 48 13.67 0.83 -9.53
N MET A 49 13.46 -0.28 -10.25
CA MET A 49 14.42 -1.39 -10.34
C MET A 49 15.57 -1.13 -11.33
N ALA A 50 15.41 -0.15 -12.22
CA ALA A 50 16.36 0.11 -13.30
C ALA A 50 17.74 0.58 -12.82
N HIS A 51 17.79 1.21 -11.65
CA HIS A 51 19.01 1.84 -11.10
C HIS A 51 19.63 1.06 -9.93
N ALA A 52 19.15 -0.15 -9.66
CA ALA A 52 19.69 -0.97 -8.57
C ALA A 52 21.13 -1.39 -8.88
N ALA A 53 22.08 -0.94 -8.07
CA ALA A 53 23.51 -1.27 -8.22
C ALA A 53 23.85 -2.74 -7.91
N GLY A 54 22.89 -3.50 -7.40
CA GLY A 54 23.01 -4.91 -7.03
C GLY A 54 21.98 -5.31 -5.98
N TYR A 55 21.81 -6.62 -5.83
CA TYR A 55 20.92 -7.20 -4.84
C TYR A 55 21.77 -7.85 -3.75
N ASP A 56 21.57 -7.42 -2.51
CA ASP A 56 22.23 -7.93 -1.32
C ASP A 56 21.18 -8.58 -0.42
N CYS A 57 21.03 -9.89 -0.56
CA CYS A 57 20.03 -10.66 0.18
C CYS A 57 20.32 -10.66 1.70
N GLU A 58 21.58 -10.73 2.12
CA GLU A 58 21.92 -10.71 3.55
C GLU A 58 21.57 -9.37 4.19
N ARG A 59 21.90 -8.30 3.52
CA ARG A 59 21.54 -6.95 3.95
C ARG A 59 20.01 -6.73 3.94
N ALA A 60 19.30 -7.20 2.91
CA ALA A 60 17.85 -7.15 2.85
C ALA A 60 17.21 -7.91 4.04
N LEU A 61 17.72 -9.09 4.39
CA LEU A 61 17.31 -9.84 5.57
C LEU A 61 17.58 -9.07 6.88
N ALA A 62 18.72 -8.41 6.99
CA ALA A 62 19.07 -7.60 8.16
C ALA A 62 18.14 -6.38 8.30
N GLU A 63 17.91 -5.66 7.19
CA GLU A 63 16.98 -4.52 7.12
C GLU A 63 15.54 -4.94 7.46
N HIS A 64 15.08 -6.08 6.94
CA HIS A 64 13.76 -6.63 7.21
C HIS A 64 13.58 -6.99 8.71
N ARG A 65 14.56 -7.63 9.34
CA ARG A 65 14.54 -7.94 10.79
C ARG A 65 14.51 -6.67 11.64
N ALA A 66 15.22 -5.62 11.20
CA ALA A 66 15.19 -4.33 11.88
C ALA A 66 13.82 -3.65 11.72
N LEU A 67 13.22 -3.71 10.52
CA LEU A 67 11.87 -3.22 10.25
C LEU A 67 10.84 -3.92 11.14
N GLN A 68 10.85 -5.24 11.21
CA GLN A 68 9.95 -6.01 12.08
C GLN A 68 10.01 -5.54 13.54
N ARG A 69 11.22 -5.41 14.10
CA ARG A 69 11.40 -4.93 15.47
C ARG A 69 10.91 -3.51 15.68
N ALA A 70 11.13 -2.64 14.71
CA ALA A 70 10.73 -1.23 14.81
C ALA A 70 9.20 -1.08 14.76
N LEU A 71 8.53 -1.74 13.82
CA LEU A 71 7.07 -1.70 13.68
C LEU A 71 6.35 -2.32 14.89
N ALA A 72 6.99 -3.27 15.58
CA ALA A 72 6.44 -3.88 16.80
C ALA A 72 6.25 -2.90 17.96
N ALA A 73 6.79 -1.68 17.88
CA ALA A 73 6.51 -0.61 18.82
C ALA A 73 5.11 -0.01 18.66
N ASP A 74 4.47 -0.17 17.50
CA ASP A 74 3.12 0.37 17.22
C ASP A 74 2.04 -0.71 17.22
N VAL A 75 2.32 -1.88 16.64
CA VAL A 75 1.34 -2.98 16.49
C VAL A 75 2.05 -4.35 16.59
N PRO A 76 1.35 -5.43 16.96
CA PRO A 76 1.88 -6.78 16.79
C PRO A 76 2.28 -7.05 15.33
N VAL A 77 3.45 -7.63 15.11
CA VAL A 77 3.97 -7.95 13.77
C VAL A 77 4.21 -9.46 13.65
N PHE A 78 3.52 -10.08 12.72
CA PHE A 78 3.73 -11.47 12.33
C PHE A 78 4.71 -11.52 11.15
N THR A 79 5.53 -12.58 11.08
CA THR A 79 6.46 -12.76 9.98
C THR A 79 6.33 -14.15 9.41
N PHE A 80 6.13 -14.25 8.10
CA PHE A 80 6.15 -15.52 7.38
C PHE A 80 7.49 -15.68 6.65
N PRO A 81 8.00 -16.92 6.52
CA PRO A 81 9.22 -17.16 5.75
C PRO A 81 9.01 -16.82 4.28
N GLY A 82 10.02 -16.30 3.60
CA GLY A 82 10.00 -16.09 2.16
C GLY A 82 10.07 -17.42 1.40
N ASP A 83 9.91 -17.34 0.08
CA ASP A 83 10.14 -18.43 -0.86
C ASP A 83 11.31 -18.04 -1.77
N PRO A 84 12.44 -18.77 -1.77
CA PRO A 84 13.56 -18.45 -2.65
C PRO A 84 13.21 -18.38 -4.15
N ALA A 85 12.10 -19.00 -4.55
CA ALA A 85 11.61 -18.93 -5.91
C ALA A 85 10.65 -17.73 -6.18
N ALA A 86 10.39 -16.89 -5.15
CA ALA A 86 9.55 -15.70 -5.24
C ALA A 86 10.35 -14.47 -4.78
N PRO A 87 11.24 -13.92 -5.61
CA PRO A 87 12.19 -12.87 -5.22
C PRO A 87 11.54 -11.59 -4.72
N ASP A 88 10.30 -11.29 -5.14
CA ASP A 88 9.53 -10.11 -4.74
C ASP A 88 8.61 -10.34 -3.53
N ALA A 89 8.62 -11.54 -2.92
CA ALA A 89 7.67 -11.90 -1.84
C ALA A 89 7.74 -10.97 -0.61
N VAL A 90 8.84 -10.25 -0.41
CA VAL A 90 8.99 -9.22 0.62
C VAL A 90 7.95 -8.12 0.49
N PHE A 91 7.40 -7.88 -0.70
CA PHE A 91 6.36 -6.88 -0.97
C PHE A 91 4.94 -7.46 -0.82
N ALA A 92 4.68 -8.09 0.31
CA ALA A 92 3.45 -8.83 0.61
C ALA A 92 2.16 -7.99 0.51
N ASN A 93 2.24 -6.69 0.71
CA ASN A 93 1.14 -5.73 0.59
C ASN A 93 0.43 -5.76 -0.78
N ASN A 94 1.14 -6.13 -1.84
CA ASN A 94 0.58 -6.16 -3.19
C ASN A 94 -0.26 -7.42 -3.45
N VAL A 95 -0.06 -8.46 -2.65
CA VAL A 95 -0.64 -9.80 -2.83
C VAL A 95 -1.76 -10.06 -1.84
N PHE A 96 -1.58 -9.60 -0.60
CA PHE A 96 -2.50 -9.85 0.51
C PHE A 96 -2.93 -8.54 1.16
N ALA A 97 -4.21 -8.40 1.39
CA ALA A 97 -4.75 -7.29 2.18
C ALA A 97 -5.92 -7.77 3.02
N SER A 98 -5.98 -7.37 4.27
CA SER A 98 -7.15 -7.63 5.09
C SER A 98 -8.12 -6.45 5.09
N MET A 99 -9.38 -6.73 5.37
CA MET A 99 -10.45 -5.75 5.45
C MET A 99 -11.51 -6.18 6.46
N ARG A 100 -11.97 -5.24 7.28
CA ARG A 100 -13.24 -5.43 8.02
C ARG A 100 -14.36 -4.84 7.17
N PRO A 101 -15.43 -5.62 6.92
CA PRO A 101 -16.64 -5.07 6.31
C PRO A 101 -17.22 -3.94 7.17
N ASP A 102 -17.85 -2.96 6.52
CA ASP A 102 -18.56 -1.88 7.20
C ASP A 102 -19.64 -2.46 8.12
N ALA A 103 -19.50 -2.26 9.42
CA ALA A 103 -20.42 -2.81 10.42
C ALA A 103 -21.84 -2.25 10.30
N ALA A 104 -22.01 -1.07 9.70
CA ALA A 104 -23.33 -0.47 9.49
C ALA A 104 -24.13 -1.20 8.39
N THR A 105 -23.43 -1.66 7.35
CA THR A 105 -24.06 -2.36 6.21
C THR A 105 -23.96 -3.88 6.31
N HIS A 106 -22.98 -4.40 7.07
CA HIS A 106 -22.72 -5.84 7.25
C HIS A 106 -22.49 -6.17 8.72
N PRO A 107 -23.50 -6.02 9.60
CA PRO A 107 -23.34 -6.28 11.02
C PRO A 107 -22.96 -7.76 11.27
N GLY A 108 -21.89 -7.97 12.04
CA GLY A 108 -21.40 -9.32 12.39
C GLY A 108 -20.64 -10.04 11.29
N ALA A 109 -20.38 -9.42 10.14
CA ALA A 109 -19.58 -10.04 9.09
C ALA A 109 -18.13 -10.26 9.55
N ALA A 110 -17.58 -11.44 9.22
CA ALA A 110 -16.19 -11.76 9.50
C ALA A 110 -15.24 -10.83 8.72
N PRO A 111 -14.07 -10.50 9.27
CA PRO A 111 -13.00 -9.86 8.50
C PRO A 111 -12.68 -10.68 7.25
N ARG A 112 -12.16 -10.01 6.22
CA ARG A 112 -11.79 -10.63 4.94
C ARG A 112 -10.30 -10.62 4.76
N LEU A 113 -9.75 -11.70 4.21
CA LEU A 113 -8.45 -11.71 3.54
C LEU A 113 -8.72 -11.63 2.04
N VAL A 114 -8.25 -10.57 1.41
CA VAL A 114 -8.31 -10.41 -0.06
C VAL A 114 -6.96 -10.81 -0.63
N ILE A 115 -6.97 -11.64 -1.68
CA ILE A 115 -5.77 -12.10 -2.39
C ILE A 115 -5.82 -11.57 -3.81
N GLY A 116 -4.78 -10.81 -4.21
CA GLY A 116 -4.73 -10.10 -5.48
C GLY A 116 -4.24 -10.96 -6.66
N ARG A 117 -4.58 -10.50 -7.86
CA ARG A 117 -4.03 -11.03 -9.11
C ARG A 117 -2.78 -10.25 -9.48
N MET A 118 -1.63 -10.91 -9.38
CA MET A 118 -0.36 -10.34 -9.79
C MET A 118 -0.24 -10.30 -11.32
N ARG A 119 0.26 -9.19 -11.86
CA ARG A 119 0.52 -9.01 -13.31
C ARG A 119 1.48 -10.06 -13.81
N HIS A 120 2.65 -10.16 -13.17
CA HIS A 120 3.75 -11.01 -13.63
C HIS A 120 3.64 -12.44 -13.11
N PRO A 121 3.89 -13.46 -13.97
CA PRO A 121 3.85 -14.87 -13.60
C PRO A 121 4.74 -15.21 -12.41
N VAL A 122 5.96 -14.64 -12.33
CA VAL A 122 6.90 -14.86 -11.23
C VAL A 122 6.27 -14.53 -9.86
N ARG A 123 5.41 -13.51 -9.80
CA ARG A 123 4.72 -13.09 -8.57
C ARG A 123 3.43 -13.85 -8.28
N ARG A 124 2.83 -14.53 -9.26
CA ARG A 124 1.55 -15.24 -9.05
C ARG A 124 1.66 -16.39 -8.04
N ARG A 125 2.85 -16.96 -7.87
CA ARG A 125 3.11 -17.98 -6.85
C ARG A 125 2.98 -17.45 -5.41
N GLU A 126 3.22 -16.15 -5.21
CA GLU A 126 3.07 -15.52 -3.90
C GLU A 126 1.63 -15.64 -3.37
N ALA A 127 0.63 -15.64 -4.26
CA ALA A 127 -0.78 -15.81 -3.91
C ALA A 127 -1.13 -17.24 -3.46
N GLN A 128 -0.29 -18.24 -3.74
CA GLN A 128 -0.55 -19.65 -3.43
C GLN A 128 -0.12 -20.07 -2.02
N ARG A 129 0.35 -19.16 -1.17
CA ARG A 129 0.90 -19.39 0.17
C ARG A 129 -0.11 -20.04 1.12
N PRO A 130 -0.07 -21.38 1.31
CA PRO A 130 -1.03 -22.08 2.15
C PRO A 130 -0.86 -21.74 3.63
N ASP A 131 0.35 -21.41 4.07
CA ASP A 131 0.66 -21.02 5.43
C ASP A 131 0.01 -19.66 5.80
N ILE A 132 0.08 -18.66 4.92
CA ILE A 132 -0.58 -17.36 5.11
C ILE A 132 -2.10 -17.54 5.09
N ARG A 133 -2.64 -18.27 4.10
CA ARG A 133 -4.09 -18.53 4.00
C ARG A 133 -4.62 -19.27 5.24
N ALA A 134 -3.91 -20.32 5.69
CA ALA A 134 -4.29 -21.07 6.88
C ALA A 134 -4.25 -20.20 8.14
N PHE A 135 -3.22 -19.38 8.33
CA PHE A 135 -3.14 -18.46 9.46
C PHE A 135 -4.36 -17.53 9.52
N PHE A 136 -4.72 -16.92 8.41
CA PHE A 136 -5.87 -15.99 8.38
C PHE A 136 -7.19 -16.71 8.59
N ARG A 137 -7.41 -17.87 7.97
CA ARG A 137 -8.63 -18.65 8.12
C ARG A 137 -8.79 -19.22 9.53
N ASP A 138 -7.73 -19.87 10.03
CA ASP A 138 -7.84 -20.74 11.21
C ASP A 138 -7.56 -19.97 12.52
N LEU A 139 -6.67 -18.97 12.50
CA LEU A 139 -6.30 -18.19 13.68
C LEU A 139 -6.94 -16.80 13.72
N ALA A 140 -7.05 -16.12 12.58
CA ALA A 140 -7.65 -14.79 12.53
C ALA A 140 -9.16 -14.80 12.24
N GLY A 141 -9.73 -15.95 11.90
CA GLY A 141 -11.17 -16.11 11.65
C GLY A 141 -11.67 -15.29 10.45
N THR A 142 -10.83 -15.11 9.43
CA THR A 142 -11.19 -14.33 8.24
C THR A 142 -11.87 -15.20 7.18
N SER A 143 -12.82 -14.61 6.45
CA SER A 143 -13.28 -15.16 5.17
C SER A 143 -12.29 -14.79 4.06
N GLU A 144 -12.12 -15.65 3.08
CA GLU A 144 -11.19 -15.42 1.95
C GLU A 144 -11.96 -14.89 0.72
N VAL A 145 -11.41 -13.86 0.07
CA VAL A 145 -11.83 -13.37 -1.25
C VAL A 145 -10.62 -13.50 -2.19
N ASP A 146 -10.60 -14.56 -2.98
CA ASP A 146 -9.49 -14.89 -3.87
C ASP A 146 -9.70 -14.32 -5.27
N LEU A 147 -9.01 -13.22 -5.57
CA LEU A 147 -8.98 -12.62 -6.90
C LEU A 147 -7.79 -13.13 -7.75
N SER A 148 -6.96 -14.05 -7.24
CA SER A 148 -5.74 -14.47 -7.93
C SER A 148 -5.99 -15.27 -9.20
N GLN A 149 -7.17 -15.88 -9.35
CA GLN A 149 -7.50 -16.78 -10.47
C GLN A 149 -8.23 -16.10 -11.63
N GLN A 150 -8.74 -14.90 -11.44
CA GLN A 150 -9.41 -14.14 -12.50
C GLN A 150 -8.38 -13.44 -13.43
N PRO A 151 -8.73 -13.03 -14.67
CA PRO A 151 -7.75 -12.61 -15.67
C PRO A 151 -7.16 -11.20 -15.44
N HIS A 152 -7.86 -10.30 -14.75
CA HIS A 152 -7.52 -8.90 -14.65
C HIS A 152 -6.48 -8.63 -13.55
N PRO A 153 -5.36 -7.95 -13.83
CA PRO A 153 -4.40 -7.61 -12.78
C PRO A 153 -5.01 -6.66 -11.74
N CYS A 154 -4.76 -6.97 -10.47
CA CYS A 154 -5.20 -6.16 -9.33
C CYS A 154 -4.25 -6.38 -8.14
N GLU A 155 -3.14 -5.63 -8.12
CA GLU A 155 -2.10 -5.75 -7.10
C GLU A 155 -2.46 -4.98 -5.82
N LEU A 156 -3.62 -5.26 -5.29
CA LEU A 156 -4.24 -4.80 -4.04
C LEU A 156 -3.80 -3.39 -3.58
N THR A 157 -3.33 -3.27 -2.33
CA THR A 157 -2.96 -1.97 -1.74
C THR A 157 -1.63 -1.41 -2.25
N GLY A 158 -1.03 -2.04 -3.27
CA GLY A 158 -0.11 -1.39 -4.19
C GLY A 158 -0.86 -0.44 -5.14
N SER A 159 -1.86 -0.96 -5.83
CA SER A 159 -2.63 -0.23 -6.86
C SER A 159 -3.75 0.64 -6.30
N ILE A 160 -4.30 0.31 -5.12
CA ILE A 160 -5.35 1.09 -4.46
C ILE A 160 -4.90 1.57 -3.07
N VAL A 161 -4.91 2.88 -2.85
CA VAL A 161 -4.74 3.48 -1.52
C VAL A 161 -6.11 3.67 -0.89
N ILE A 162 -6.28 3.21 0.35
CA ILE A 162 -7.59 3.19 1.01
C ILE A 162 -7.60 4.11 2.24
N ASP A 163 -8.53 5.06 2.27
CA ASP A 163 -8.94 5.71 3.49
C ASP A 163 -9.88 4.78 4.27
N ARG A 164 -9.32 4.06 5.20
CA ARG A 164 -10.02 3.02 5.98
C ARG A 164 -11.10 3.59 6.87
N ALA A 165 -10.93 4.82 7.35
CA ALA A 165 -11.92 5.45 8.22
C ALA A 165 -13.22 5.78 7.48
N ARG A 166 -13.10 6.23 6.21
CA ARG A 166 -14.24 6.66 5.41
C ARG A 166 -14.69 5.65 4.35
N GLY A 167 -13.93 4.57 4.14
CA GLY A 167 -14.21 3.57 3.10
C GLY A 167 -14.01 4.11 1.68
N LEU A 168 -13.02 4.97 1.48
CA LEU A 168 -12.72 5.60 0.20
C LEU A 168 -11.47 4.96 -0.42
N GLY A 169 -11.54 4.58 -1.69
CA GLY A 169 -10.42 4.05 -2.46
C GLY A 169 -9.91 5.05 -3.49
N TYR A 170 -8.59 5.12 -3.66
CA TYR A 170 -7.89 5.89 -4.68
C TYR A 170 -7.08 4.89 -5.51
N CYS A 171 -7.60 4.48 -6.67
CA CYS A 171 -7.02 3.42 -7.48
C CYS A 171 -6.28 4.00 -8.69
N GLY A 172 -4.97 3.83 -8.72
CA GLY A 172 -4.11 4.18 -9.86
C GLY A 172 -4.05 3.05 -10.88
N LEU A 173 -4.50 3.31 -12.09
CA LEU A 173 -4.47 2.37 -13.21
C LEU A 173 -3.10 2.36 -13.86
N SER A 174 -2.59 1.17 -14.14
CA SER A 174 -1.30 0.90 -14.74
C SER A 174 -1.30 -0.50 -15.35
N GLU A 175 -0.14 -0.99 -15.81
CA GLU A 175 0.03 -2.39 -16.22
C GLU A 175 -0.32 -3.39 -15.09
N ARG A 176 -0.27 -2.96 -13.81
CA ARG A 176 -0.52 -3.82 -12.62
C ARG A 176 -1.93 -3.73 -12.07
N CYS A 177 -2.76 -2.87 -12.65
CA CYS A 177 -4.18 -2.78 -12.32
C CYS A 177 -4.94 -2.18 -13.48
N ASP A 178 -5.81 -2.94 -14.11
CA ASP A 178 -6.77 -2.44 -15.08
C ASP A 178 -8.12 -2.05 -14.43
N GLU A 179 -9.01 -1.42 -15.21
CA GLU A 179 -10.30 -0.98 -14.67
C GLU A 179 -11.19 -2.13 -14.17
N PRO A 180 -11.29 -3.29 -14.86
CA PRO A 180 -11.99 -4.45 -14.31
C PRO A 180 -11.38 -4.95 -12.99
N GLY A 181 -10.04 -5.03 -12.88
CA GLY A 181 -9.34 -5.37 -11.65
C GLY A 181 -9.64 -4.39 -10.51
N ALA A 182 -9.70 -3.09 -10.80
CA ALA A 182 -10.08 -2.06 -9.84
C ALA A 182 -11.53 -2.23 -9.34
N ARG A 183 -12.46 -2.62 -10.21
CA ARG A 183 -13.85 -2.93 -9.83
C ARG A 183 -13.93 -4.14 -8.91
N LEU A 184 -13.19 -5.19 -9.20
CA LEU A 184 -13.10 -6.38 -8.33
C LEU A 184 -12.54 -6.03 -6.95
N MET A 185 -11.51 -5.17 -6.87
CA MET A 185 -10.99 -4.69 -5.59
C MET A 185 -12.00 -3.82 -4.82
N HIS A 186 -12.71 -2.93 -5.51
CA HIS A 186 -13.77 -2.13 -4.89
C HIS A 186 -14.80 -3.01 -4.18
N GLU A 187 -15.27 -4.07 -4.83
CA GLU A 187 -16.24 -5.03 -4.29
C GLU A 187 -15.64 -5.88 -3.16
N ALA A 188 -14.43 -6.42 -3.36
CA ALA A 188 -13.74 -7.24 -2.37
C ALA A 188 -13.49 -6.49 -1.06
N PHE A 189 -13.10 -5.22 -1.15
CA PHE A 189 -12.93 -4.35 0.01
C PHE A 189 -14.24 -3.75 0.53
N GLY A 190 -15.34 -3.84 -0.21
CA GLY A 190 -16.65 -3.30 0.16
C GLY A 190 -16.64 -1.78 0.30
N LEU A 191 -15.87 -1.07 -0.53
CA LEU A 191 -15.68 0.38 -0.39
C LEU A 191 -16.94 1.18 -0.73
N ARG A 192 -17.14 2.30 -0.07
CA ARG A 192 -18.25 3.23 -0.34
C ARG A 192 -18.08 3.92 -1.69
N ALA A 193 -16.83 4.36 -1.95
CA ALA A 193 -16.49 4.97 -3.22
C ALA A 193 -15.04 4.65 -3.61
N THR A 194 -14.77 4.57 -4.91
CA THR A 194 -13.42 4.45 -5.47
C THR A 194 -13.24 5.42 -6.63
N LEU A 195 -12.23 6.28 -6.52
CA LEU A 195 -11.76 7.13 -7.62
C LEU A 195 -10.73 6.36 -8.44
N LEU A 196 -10.98 6.23 -9.74
CA LEU A 196 -10.03 5.68 -10.70
C LEU A 196 -9.29 6.82 -11.38
N PHE A 197 -7.97 6.68 -11.50
CA PHE A 197 -7.13 7.63 -12.23
C PHE A 197 -5.97 6.89 -12.91
N ASP A 198 -5.46 7.45 -13.99
CA ASP A 198 -4.31 6.90 -14.67
C ASP A 198 -3.03 7.39 -13.97
N LEU A 199 -2.09 6.49 -13.71
CA LEU A 199 -0.76 6.84 -13.24
C LEU A 199 0.05 7.47 -14.38
N ALA A 200 1.02 8.30 -14.04
CA ALA A 200 1.96 8.84 -15.02
C ALA A 200 2.78 7.71 -15.68
N PRO A 201 3.23 7.88 -16.92
CA PRO A 201 4.05 6.88 -17.58
C PRO A 201 5.27 6.45 -16.75
N GLY A 202 5.45 5.14 -16.61
CA GLY A 202 6.52 4.53 -15.81
C GLY A 202 6.20 4.38 -14.32
N GLU A 203 5.08 4.89 -13.82
CA GLU A 203 4.56 4.55 -12.50
C GLU A 203 3.78 3.24 -12.55
N TYR A 204 3.97 2.39 -11.54
CA TYR A 204 3.38 1.07 -11.52
C TYR A 204 2.34 0.85 -10.41
N HIS A 205 2.42 1.59 -9.30
CA HIS A 205 1.51 1.49 -8.16
C HIS A 205 1.10 2.84 -7.60
N ALA A 206 -0.15 2.97 -7.16
CA ALA A 206 -0.66 4.18 -6.53
C ALA A 206 0.06 4.51 -5.21
N ASN A 207 0.45 3.50 -4.43
CA ASN A 207 1.12 3.69 -3.13
C ASN A 207 2.56 4.22 -3.23
N VAL A 208 3.09 4.38 -4.43
CA VAL A 208 4.39 5.06 -4.68
C VAL A 208 4.19 6.57 -4.82
N VAL A 209 3.00 7.01 -5.20
CA VAL A 209 2.69 8.41 -5.49
C VAL A 209 1.70 9.04 -4.51
N LEU A 210 1.04 8.21 -3.69
CA LEU A 210 -0.02 8.64 -2.78
C LEU A 210 -0.01 7.81 -1.49
N ALA A 211 -0.19 8.46 -0.33
CA ALA A 211 -0.51 7.78 0.92
C ALA A 211 -1.56 8.55 1.72
N VAL A 212 -2.53 7.83 2.28
CA VAL A 212 -3.47 8.35 3.28
C VAL A 212 -3.00 7.90 4.66
N LEU A 213 -2.73 8.85 5.53
CA LEU A 213 -2.20 8.61 6.87
C LEU A 213 -3.32 8.67 7.90
N ALA A 214 -3.80 7.50 8.34
CA ALA A 214 -4.86 7.34 9.35
C ALA A 214 -6.10 8.23 9.09
N GLY A 215 -6.48 8.44 7.82
CA GLY A 215 -7.63 9.26 7.42
C GLY A 215 -7.52 10.77 7.70
N ARG A 216 -6.34 11.27 8.17
CA ARG A 216 -6.16 12.68 8.60
C ARG A 216 -5.26 13.49 7.69
N ALA A 217 -4.20 12.90 7.17
CA ALA A 217 -3.25 13.58 6.30
C ALA A 217 -3.01 12.81 5.01
N LEU A 218 -2.53 13.51 4.02
CA LEU A 218 -2.19 12.98 2.69
C LEU A 218 -0.72 13.27 2.37
N LEU A 219 -0.01 12.28 1.85
CA LEU A 219 1.22 12.50 1.08
C LEU A 219 0.87 12.30 -0.38
N ALA A 220 1.22 13.23 -1.25
CA ALA A 220 0.94 13.12 -2.68
C ALA A 220 2.07 13.71 -3.53
N SER A 221 2.44 13.00 -4.59
CA SER A 221 3.34 13.45 -5.64
C SER A 221 2.54 13.69 -6.92
N PRO A 222 2.19 14.94 -7.27
CA PRO A 222 1.39 15.23 -8.45
C PRO A 222 2.00 14.72 -9.76
N SER A 223 3.33 14.64 -9.84
CA SER A 223 4.05 14.11 -11.01
C SER A 223 3.83 12.62 -11.26
N GLY A 224 3.31 11.88 -10.29
CA GLY A 224 2.96 10.47 -10.43
C GLY A 224 1.58 10.21 -11.01
N PHE A 225 0.79 11.26 -11.25
CA PHE A 225 -0.53 11.17 -11.87
C PHE A 225 -0.46 11.63 -13.33
N ALA A 226 -1.16 10.94 -14.23
CA ALA A 226 -1.28 11.39 -15.63
C ALA A 226 -1.95 12.77 -15.72
N ASP A 227 -2.91 13.04 -14.83
CA ASP A 227 -3.50 14.37 -14.61
C ASP A 227 -3.25 14.82 -13.16
N PRO A 228 -2.33 15.78 -12.93
CA PRO A 228 -2.01 16.28 -11.59
C PRO A 228 -3.20 16.93 -10.84
N ARG A 229 -4.25 17.37 -11.58
CA ARG A 229 -5.47 17.93 -10.97
C ARG A 229 -6.20 16.92 -10.10
N VAL A 230 -6.09 15.64 -10.41
CA VAL A 230 -6.66 14.55 -9.59
C VAL A 230 -6.02 14.53 -8.18
N ALA A 231 -4.70 14.66 -8.09
CA ALA A 231 -4.01 14.76 -6.79
C ALA A 231 -4.52 15.98 -5.99
N SER A 232 -4.73 17.14 -6.67
CA SER A 232 -5.27 18.34 -6.06
C SER A 232 -6.70 18.14 -5.55
N ALA A 233 -7.56 17.47 -6.33
CA ALA A 233 -8.93 17.16 -5.93
C ALA A 233 -8.94 16.26 -4.68
N ILE A 234 -8.13 15.18 -4.65
CA ILE A 234 -8.00 14.28 -3.50
C ILE A 234 -7.55 15.07 -2.25
N ALA A 235 -6.58 15.98 -2.40
CA ALA A 235 -6.03 16.76 -1.29
C ALA A 235 -7.08 17.63 -0.59
N THR A 236 -8.14 18.07 -1.30
CA THR A 236 -9.24 18.86 -0.69
C THR A 236 -10.02 18.09 0.38
N LEU A 237 -9.84 16.78 0.49
CA LEU A 237 -10.50 15.91 1.46
C LEU A 237 -9.74 15.79 2.78
N TYR A 238 -8.51 16.33 2.86
CA TYR A 238 -7.62 16.21 4.01
C TYR A 238 -7.20 17.59 4.51
N ALA A 239 -7.18 17.77 5.84
CA ALA A 239 -6.77 19.03 6.44
C ALA A 239 -5.29 19.34 6.18
N ASP A 240 -4.45 18.31 6.19
CA ASP A 240 -3.03 18.40 5.95
C ASP A 240 -2.65 17.56 4.71
N ALA A 241 -2.25 18.24 3.63
CA ALA A 241 -1.70 17.62 2.45
C ALA A 241 -0.22 18.00 2.31
N VAL A 242 0.64 17.00 2.27
CA VAL A 242 2.09 17.14 2.07
C VAL A 242 2.40 16.83 0.61
N TRP A 243 2.78 17.86 -0.12
CA TRP A 243 3.15 17.76 -1.52
C TRP A 243 4.61 17.31 -1.65
N LEU A 244 4.83 16.33 -2.53
CA LEU A 244 6.14 15.76 -2.79
C LEU A 244 6.60 16.15 -4.21
N ASP A 245 7.85 16.51 -4.33
CA ASP A 245 8.48 16.77 -5.63
C ASP A 245 8.95 15.46 -6.30
N PRO A 246 9.37 15.48 -7.58
CA PRO A 246 9.82 14.28 -8.28
C PRO A 246 11.05 13.59 -7.66
N ARG A 247 11.94 14.31 -6.96
CA ARG A 247 13.09 13.71 -6.26
C ARG A 247 12.62 12.96 -5.01
N GLN A 248 11.68 13.54 -4.28
CA GLN A 248 11.05 12.91 -3.11
C GLN A 248 10.23 11.69 -3.52
N GLN A 249 9.55 11.75 -4.66
CA GLN A 249 8.86 10.59 -5.23
C GLN A 249 9.85 9.48 -5.57
N ALA A 250 10.96 9.80 -6.24
CA ALA A 250 12.03 8.84 -6.55
C ALA A 250 12.67 8.23 -5.30
N ALA A 251 12.64 8.95 -4.17
CA ALA A 251 13.06 8.49 -2.85
C ALA A 251 11.95 7.73 -2.08
N PHE A 252 10.84 7.37 -2.73
CA PHE A 252 9.70 6.68 -2.13
C PHE A 252 9.02 7.43 -0.98
N ALA A 253 9.04 8.77 -0.93
CA ALA A 253 8.49 9.53 0.19
C ALA A 253 6.97 9.33 0.37
N ALA A 254 6.21 9.02 -0.69
CA ALA A 254 4.80 8.63 -0.59
C ALA A 254 4.59 7.17 -0.19
N ASN A 255 5.63 6.31 -0.24
CA ASN A 255 5.52 4.90 0.17
C ASN A 255 5.61 4.77 1.69
N ALA A 256 4.68 5.45 2.37
CA ALA A 256 4.60 5.63 3.81
C ALA A 256 3.32 5.00 4.38
N ILE A 257 3.34 4.69 5.68
CA ILE A 257 2.21 4.08 6.37
C ILE A 257 2.08 4.60 7.81
N ALA A 258 0.84 4.80 8.29
CA ALA A 258 0.53 5.02 9.69
C ALA A 258 -0.09 3.75 10.27
N LEU A 259 0.66 3.00 11.08
CA LEU A 259 0.18 1.81 11.80
C LEU A 259 -0.45 2.17 13.16
N SER A 260 -0.21 3.38 13.62
CA SER A 260 -0.80 3.94 14.83
C SER A 260 -1.31 5.37 14.56
N PRO A 261 -2.19 5.92 15.41
CA PRO A 261 -2.64 7.30 15.24
C PRO A 261 -1.57 8.35 15.52
N ARG A 262 -0.37 7.95 15.97
CA ARG A 262 0.68 8.89 16.40
C ARG A 262 1.90 8.88 15.49
N ARG A 263 2.11 7.83 14.68
CA ARG A 263 3.37 7.65 13.97
C ARG A 263 3.16 7.30 12.50
N VAL A 264 3.94 7.96 11.66
CA VAL A 264 4.09 7.61 10.24
C VAL A 264 5.48 7.01 10.02
N TRP A 265 5.51 5.90 9.30
CA TRP A 265 6.71 5.16 8.93
C TRP A 265 7.03 5.33 7.45
N MET A 266 8.29 5.55 7.13
CA MET A 266 8.83 5.52 5.77
C MET A 266 10.31 5.07 5.80
N SER A 267 10.92 4.88 4.62
CA SER A 267 12.34 4.56 4.58
C SER A 267 13.22 5.72 5.03
N GLY A 268 14.48 5.42 5.36
CA GLY A 268 15.43 6.46 5.79
C GLY A 268 15.73 7.48 4.69
N ILE A 269 15.81 7.03 3.43
CA ILE A 269 16.01 7.89 2.26
C ILE A 269 14.79 8.78 2.05
N ALA A 270 13.60 8.24 2.12
CA ALA A 270 12.34 8.97 2.05
C ALA A 270 12.28 10.05 3.14
N ALA A 271 12.50 9.67 4.39
CA ALA A 271 12.48 10.60 5.51
C ALA A 271 13.54 11.72 5.38
N ALA A 272 14.75 11.39 4.92
CA ALA A 272 15.80 12.38 4.70
C ALA A 272 15.47 13.38 3.58
N SER A 273 14.65 12.99 2.61
CA SER A 273 14.23 13.85 1.50
C SER A 273 13.22 14.94 1.90
N LEU A 274 12.50 14.77 3.03
CA LEU A 274 11.47 15.71 3.46
C LEU A 274 12.08 17.00 4.02
N GLY A 275 11.59 18.13 3.52
CA GLY A 275 11.95 19.45 4.03
C GLY A 275 11.30 19.80 5.37
N PRO A 276 11.74 20.89 6.02
CA PRO A 276 11.20 21.33 7.32
C PRO A 276 9.70 21.55 7.31
N ASP A 277 9.14 22.20 6.30
CA ASP A 277 7.72 22.51 6.20
C ASP A 277 6.86 21.24 6.08
N GLN A 278 7.34 20.25 5.33
CA GLN A 278 6.67 18.95 5.17
C GLN A 278 6.66 18.16 6.50
N ARG A 279 7.79 18.16 7.22
CA ARG A 279 7.89 17.56 8.56
C ARG A 279 6.96 18.26 9.55
N GLN A 280 6.89 19.59 9.49
CA GLN A 280 5.98 20.37 10.32
C GLN A 280 4.51 20.09 9.99
N ALA A 281 4.17 19.89 8.71
CA ALA A 281 2.81 19.50 8.30
C ALA A 281 2.41 18.14 8.88
N LEU A 282 3.31 17.14 8.84
CA LEU A 282 3.08 15.85 9.51
C LEU A 282 2.90 16.01 11.03
N ALA A 283 3.72 16.85 11.66
CA ALA A 283 3.60 17.13 13.11
C ALA A 283 2.27 17.82 13.44
N ARG A 284 1.81 18.80 12.64
CA ARG A 284 0.47 19.43 12.81
C ARG A 284 -0.66 18.41 12.67
N ALA A 285 -0.54 17.47 11.74
CA ALA A 285 -1.48 16.36 11.59
C ALA A 285 -1.42 15.34 12.75
N GLY A 286 -0.53 15.56 13.74
CA GLY A 286 -0.38 14.74 14.94
C GLY A 286 0.49 13.50 14.72
N PHE A 287 1.40 13.52 13.74
CA PHE A 287 2.31 12.41 13.48
C PHE A 287 3.75 12.70 13.89
N GLU A 288 4.34 11.76 14.59
CA GLU A 288 5.78 11.60 14.73
C GLU A 288 6.30 10.87 13.48
N LEU A 289 7.35 11.40 12.84
CA LEU A 289 8.00 10.75 11.71
C LEU A 289 9.01 9.73 12.19
N ALA A 290 8.79 8.46 11.85
CA ALA A 290 9.70 7.35 12.10
C ALA A 290 10.23 6.79 10.78
N HIS A 291 11.45 6.27 10.80
CA HIS A 291 12.06 5.74 9.59
C HIS A 291 13.04 4.60 9.87
N MET A 292 13.29 3.80 8.83
CA MET A 292 14.24 2.68 8.85
C MET A 292 15.10 2.67 7.58
N PRO A 293 16.38 2.30 7.68
CA PRO A 293 17.17 2.03 6.48
C PRO A 293 16.61 0.80 5.76
N LEU A 294 16.30 0.96 4.46
CA LEU A 294 15.75 -0.09 3.60
C LEU A 294 16.41 -0.13 2.22
N GLY A 295 17.63 0.39 2.09
CA GLY A 295 18.28 0.57 0.78
C GLY A 295 18.50 -0.73 0.02
N ALA A 296 18.74 -1.86 0.69
CA ALA A 296 18.85 -3.15 0.03
C ALA A 296 17.49 -3.65 -0.46
N ILE A 297 16.42 -3.48 0.32
CA ILE A 297 15.04 -3.84 -0.07
C ILE A 297 14.55 -2.92 -1.20
N GLU A 298 14.86 -1.64 -1.16
CA GLU A 298 14.48 -0.66 -2.19
C GLU A 298 15.07 -0.95 -3.57
N ALA A 299 16.18 -1.69 -3.64
CA ALA A 299 16.72 -2.21 -4.90
C ALA A 299 15.70 -3.06 -5.68
N GLY A 300 14.78 -3.74 -4.99
CA GLY A 300 13.65 -4.46 -5.58
C GLY A 300 12.50 -3.56 -6.08
N GLY A 301 12.69 -2.24 -6.07
CA GLY A 301 11.76 -1.28 -6.64
C GLY A 301 10.49 -1.02 -5.83
N GLY A 302 10.46 -1.43 -4.56
CA GLY A 302 9.43 -1.08 -3.58
C GLY A 302 10.07 -0.62 -2.27
N SER A 303 9.32 0.01 -1.37
CA SER A 303 9.84 0.53 -0.12
C SER A 303 8.97 0.08 1.07
N LEU A 304 9.01 0.78 2.19
CA LEU A 304 8.45 0.38 3.47
C LEU A 304 6.98 -0.05 3.38
N ARG A 305 6.12 0.77 2.75
CA ARG A 305 4.68 0.48 2.64
C ARG A 305 4.43 -0.81 1.87
N CYS A 306 5.24 -1.10 0.85
CA CYS A 306 5.11 -2.31 0.04
C CYS A 306 5.41 -3.58 0.84
N CYS A 307 6.28 -3.51 1.85
CA CYS A 307 6.61 -4.65 2.70
C CYS A 307 5.50 -4.97 3.72
N VAL A 308 4.67 -3.99 4.08
CA VAL A 308 3.76 -4.09 5.24
C VAL A 308 2.35 -4.42 4.80
N ALA A 309 1.92 -5.65 5.05
CA ALA A 309 0.53 -6.05 4.90
C ALA A 309 -0.23 -5.82 6.22
N GLU A 310 -1.24 -4.96 6.16
CA GLU A 310 -2.05 -4.56 7.32
C GLU A 310 -3.08 -5.63 7.69
N VAL A 311 -3.32 -5.81 8.99
CA VAL A 311 -4.35 -6.70 9.54
C VAL A 311 -5.39 -5.88 10.29
N PHE A 312 -6.61 -5.83 9.76
CA PHE A 312 -7.75 -5.10 10.31
C PHE A 312 -8.72 -6.00 11.08
#